data_62a892428b420e3aa10442b9929c8403
#
_entry.id   62a892428b420e3aa10442b9929c8403
#
_cell.length_a   1.000
_cell.length_b   1.000
_cell.length_c   1.000
_cell.angle_alpha   90.00
_cell.angle_beta   90.00
_cell.angle_gamma   90.00
#
_symmetry.space_group_name_H-M   'P 1'
#
loop_
_entity.id
_entity.type
_entity.pdbx_description
1 polymer ?
#
loop_
_entity_poly.entity_id
_entity_poly.type
_entity_poly.pdbx_seq_one_letter_code
_entity_poly.pdbx_strand_id
1 'polypeptide(L)'
;MGGRGKMTFLQIRKEIIELIDQAMSAGARKERACEIAGLAVRTLQRWQRELQRHPKLGDKRTVRLQQPKNQLSELERQKVISIANSDEFAHLPPSQIVPKLADRGEYIASESSFYRILKAKNQLAHRGKSQRPIRNKPREYIATAPKQLFSWDITYLPTNIKGQFFYLYLFMDIFSRKIVGWQIYDRESSDLARDVLKDLCDREKIQPNQVVLHSDNGSVMKGYSLFAMLQELGVSSSFSRPAVSNDNPYSESLFRTLKYHFSYPDSFTSLSCARDWCAGFVDWYNNQHCHSRISYVTPKERHEGLDKVILE
;
A
#
# COMPACT_ATOMS: atom_id res chain seq x y z
N MET A 1 21.91 -26.26 1.22
CA MET A 1 21.48 -25.81 2.56
C MET A 1 22.67 -25.17 3.28
N GLY A 2 22.55 -24.05 3.94
CA GLY A 2 23.61 -23.51 4.80
C GLY A 2 24.65 -22.59 4.14
N GLY A 3 24.21 -21.54 3.44
CA GLY A 3 25.12 -20.47 3.00
C GLY A 3 25.76 -19.73 4.20
N ARG A 4 26.94 -19.08 4.02
CA ARG A 4 27.64 -18.29 5.04
C ARG A 4 26.67 -17.35 5.78
N GLY A 5 26.59 -17.46 7.12
CA GLY A 5 25.74 -16.60 7.96
C GLY A 5 24.30 -17.08 8.21
N LYS A 6 23.78 -18.11 7.53
CA LYS A 6 22.45 -18.65 7.84
C LYS A 6 22.44 -19.43 9.16
N MET A 7 21.41 -19.16 9.95
CA MET A 7 21.16 -19.87 11.20
C MET A 7 20.52 -21.23 10.90
N THR A 8 21.06 -22.32 11.44
CA THR A 8 20.52 -23.67 11.30
C THR A 8 19.98 -24.11 12.68
N PHE A 9 18.71 -24.49 12.74
CA PHE A 9 18.07 -24.96 13.98
C PHE A 9 18.70 -26.24 14.50
N LEU A 10 18.66 -26.46 15.80
CA LEU A 10 19.30 -27.60 16.49
C LEU A 10 18.84 -28.95 15.92
N GLN A 11 17.54 -29.09 15.66
CA GLN A 11 16.96 -30.31 15.11
C GLN A 11 17.57 -30.65 13.76
N ILE A 12 17.62 -29.66 12.85
CA ILE A 12 18.19 -29.82 11.51
C ILE A 12 19.70 -30.16 11.58
N ARG A 13 20.44 -29.60 12.56
CA ARG A 13 21.86 -29.95 12.75
C ARG A 13 22.02 -31.40 13.15
N LYS A 14 21.18 -31.94 14.05
CA LYS A 14 21.19 -33.32 14.46
C LYS A 14 20.91 -34.26 13.28
N GLU A 15 19.86 -33.98 12.52
CA GLU A 15 19.48 -34.74 11.34
C GLU A 15 20.61 -34.80 10.29
N ILE A 16 21.26 -33.67 10.00
CA ILE A 16 22.36 -33.60 9.05
C ILE A 16 23.57 -34.43 9.56
N ILE A 17 23.89 -34.34 10.86
CA ILE A 17 24.99 -35.13 11.43
C ILE A 17 24.68 -36.59 11.34
N GLU A 18 23.49 -37.06 11.69
CA GLU A 18 23.06 -38.45 11.61
C GLU A 18 23.11 -38.97 10.17
N LEU A 19 22.65 -38.22 9.20
CA LEU A 19 22.69 -38.61 7.77
C LEU A 19 24.13 -38.72 7.27
N ILE A 20 25.03 -37.82 7.67
CA ILE A 20 26.45 -37.89 7.31
C ILE A 20 27.12 -39.09 7.98
N ASP A 21 26.85 -39.37 9.25
CA ASP A 21 27.39 -40.50 9.98
C ASP A 21 26.89 -41.84 9.40
N GLN A 22 25.62 -41.92 8.99
CA GLN A 22 25.06 -43.07 8.25
C GLN A 22 25.77 -43.29 6.90
N ALA A 23 25.97 -42.22 6.13
CA ALA A 23 26.67 -42.29 4.85
C ALA A 23 28.12 -42.75 5.03
N MET A 24 28.80 -42.29 6.08
CA MET A 24 30.17 -42.75 6.40
C MET A 24 30.21 -44.23 6.82
N SER A 25 29.22 -44.69 7.58
CA SER A 25 29.09 -46.08 7.97
C SER A 25 28.83 -47.00 6.75
N ALA A 26 28.19 -46.46 5.72
CA ALA A 26 28.00 -47.15 4.42
C ALA A 26 29.21 -47.03 3.47
N GLY A 27 30.37 -46.50 3.94
CA GLY A 27 31.61 -46.42 3.18
C GLY A 27 31.86 -45.09 2.44
N ALA A 28 31.03 -44.09 2.60
CA ALA A 28 31.27 -42.79 2.00
C ALA A 28 32.42 -42.03 2.67
N ARG A 29 33.24 -41.32 1.89
CA ARG A 29 34.25 -40.42 2.45
C ARG A 29 33.58 -39.19 3.06
N LYS A 30 34.06 -38.76 4.22
CA LYS A 30 33.50 -37.59 4.99
C LYS A 30 33.40 -36.34 4.14
N GLU A 31 34.44 -36.06 3.35
CA GLU A 31 34.48 -34.88 2.48
C GLU A 31 33.36 -34.90 1.46
N ARG A 32 33.11 -36.05 0.85
CA ARG A 32 32.07 -36.21 -0.17
C ARG A 32 30.66 -36.13 0.41
N ALA A 33 30.45 -36.74 1.58
CA ALA A 33 29.18 -36.67 2.28
C ALA A 33 28.85 -35.20 2.69
N CYS A 34 29.85 -34.46 3.17
CA CYS A 34 29.69 -33.03 3.50
C CYS A 34 29.41 -32.17 2.27
N GLU A 35 30.08 -32.44 1.14
CA GLU A 35 29.88 -31.75 -0.12
C GLU A 35 28.44 -31.91 -0.62
N ILE A 36 27.90 -33.12 -0.63
CA ILE A 36 26.51 -33.42 -1.01
C ILE A 36 25.53 -32.71 -0.08
N ALA A 37 25.81 -32.67 1.24
CA ALA A 37 25.01 -31.97 2.21
C ALA A 37 25.14 -30.44 2.11
N GLY A 38 26.03 -29.92 1.25
CA GLY A 38 26.29 -28.47 1.14
C GLY A 38 26.95 -27.88 2.37
N LEU A 39 27.78 -28.67 3.07
CA LEU A 39 28.37 -28.30 4.37
C LEU A 39 29.91 -28.43 4.33
N ALA A 40 30.63 -27.49 4.90
CA ALA A 40 32.07 -27.62 5.08
C ALA A 40 32.37 -28.62 6.20
N VAL A 41 33.36 -29.51 6.00
CA VAL A 41 33.80 -30.49 7.02
C VAL A 41 34.09 -29.84 8.37
N ARG A 42 34.72 -28.65 8.37
CA ARG A 42 35.01 -27.90 9.59
C ARG A 42 33.72 -27.46 10.32
N THR A 43 32.62 -27.20 9.61
CA THR A 43 31.33 -26.86 10.19
C THR A 43 30.69 -28.09 10.84
N LEU A 44 30.74 -29.26 10.18
CA LEU A 44 30.31 -30.55 10.75
C LEU A 44 31.04 -30.85 12.05
N GLN A 45 32.38 -30.81 12.06
CA GLN A 45 33.21 -31.07 13.22
C GLN A 45 32.92 -30.08 14.38
N ARG A 46 32.62 -28.82 14.07
CA ARG A 46 32.21 -27.84 15.07
C ARG A 46 30.85 -28.21 15.67
N TRP A 47 29.88 -28.56 14.85
CA TRP A 47 28.55 -28.98 15.31
C TRP A 47 28.59 -30.23 16.16
N GLN A 48 29.36 -31.25 15.75
CA GLN A 48 29.55 -32.48 16.54
C GLN A 48 30.15 -32.17 17.94
N ARG A 49 31.19 -31.32 17.99
CA ARG A 49 31.81 -30.89 19.26
C ARG A 49 30.85 -30.07 20.11
N GLU A 50 30.06 -29.18 19.51
CA GLU A 50 29.08 -28.36 20.23
C GLU A 50 27.96 -29.23 20.81
N LEU A 51 27.47 -30.24 20.08
CA LEU A 51 26.44 -31.16 20.56
C LEU A 51 26.95 -32.07 21.69
N GLN A 52 28.21 -32.54 21.62
CA GLN A 52 28.82 -33.32 22.70
C GLN A 52 28.92 -32.50 24.01
N ARG A 53 29.29 -31.22 23.91
CA ARG A 53 29.45 -30.34 25.09
C ARG A 53 28.11 -29.82 25.63
N HIS A 54 27.17 -29.56 24.76
CA HIS A 54 25.89 -28.92 25.09
C HIS A 54 24.74 -29.49 24.26
N PRO A 55 24.21 -30.69 24.58
CA PRO A 55 23.22 -31.41 23.77
C PRO A 55 21.90 -30.66 23.53
N LYS A 56 21.58 -29.72 24.40
CA LYS A 56 20.34 -28.92 24.38
C LYS A 56 20.54 -27.50 23.87
N LEU A 57 21.77 -27.08 23.59
CA LEU A 57 22.07 -25.71 23.19
C LEU A 57 22.07 -25.63 21.63
N GLY A 58 21.18 -24.81 21.09
CA GLY A 58 21.15 -24.48 19.68
C GLY A 58 22.31 -23.55 19.26
N ASP A 59 22.06 -22.70 18.29
CA ASP A 59 23.04 -21.71 17.86
C ASP A 59 23.33 -20.72 18.99
N LYS A 60 24.61 -20.57 19.36
CA LYS A 60 25.07 -19.64 20.41
C LYS A 60 24.64 -18.20 20.19
N ARG A 61 24.29 -17.84 18.94
CA ARG A 61 23.74 -16.53 18.59
C ARG A 61 22.33 -16.30 19.15
N THR A 62 21.58 -17.36 19.45
CA THR A 62 20.23 -17.29 20.03
C THR A 62 20.24 -17.14 21.53
N VAL A 63 21.35 -17.52 22.18
CA VAL A 63 21.50 -17.48 23.63
C VAL A 63 22.58 -16.44 23.98
N ARG A 64 22.16 -15.24 24.33
CA ARG A 64 23.07 -14.26 24.93
C ARG A 64 23.43 -14.71 26.35
N LEU A 65 24.53 -15.44 26.47
CA LEU A 65 25.02 -15.95 27.76
C LEU A 65 25.62 -14.88 28.66
N GLN A 66 25.93 -13.70 28.15
CA GLN A 66 26.46 -12.59 28.94
C GLN A 66 25.64 -11.31 28.70
N GLN A 67 25.26 -10.67 29.79
CA GLN A 67 24.67 -9.34 29.71
C GLN A 67 25.74 -8.34 29.20
N PRO A 68 25.39 -7.47 28.23
CA PRO A 68 26.33 -6.43 27.81
C PRO A 68 26.73 -5.54 28.98
N LYS A 69 28.01 -5.17 29.08
CA LYS A 69 28.54 -4.33 30.17
C LYS A 69 27.80 -2.98 30.31
N ASN A 70 27.20 -2.49 29.23
CA ASN A 70 26.42 -1.25 29.17
C ASN A 70 24.90 -1.48 29.28
N GLN A 71 24.45 -2.64 29.74
CA GLN A 71 23.03 -2.89 29.95
C GLN A 71 22.58 -2.13 31.21
N LEU A 72 21.50 -1.35 31.06
CA LEU A 72 20.88 -0.67 32.20
C LEU A 72 20.44 -1.66 33.27
N SER A 73 20.78 -1.37 34.52
CA SER A 73 20.29 -2.08 35.70
C SER A 73 18.77 -1.95 35.82
N GLU A 74 18.17 -2.79 36.65
CA GLU A 74 16.71 -2.71 36.88
C GLU A 74 16.33 -1.40 37.59
N LEU A 75 17.17 -0.87 38.47
CA LEU A 75 16.98 0.42 39.11
C LEU A 75 16.98 1.58 38.10
N GLU A 76 17.89 1.57 37.13
CA GLU A 76 17.93 2.58 36.09
C GLU A 76 16.71 2.46 35.17
N ARG A 77 16.25 1.25 34.87
CA ARG A 77 15.00 1.04 34.07
C ARG A 77 13.77 1.56 34.82
N GLN A 78 13.68 1.31 36.12
CA GLN A 78 12.60 1.85 36.95
C GLN A 78 12.66 3.38 37.02
N LYS A 79 13.85 3.98 37.09
CA LYS A 79 14.03 5.43 37.05
C LYS A 79 13.53 6.02 35.73
N VAL A 80 13.84 5.36 34.60
CA VAL A 80 13.30 5.76 33.28
C VAL A 80 11.78 5.74 33.28
N ILE A 81 11.14 4.70 33.79
CA ILE A 81 9.68 4.58 33.86
C ILE A 81 9.07 5.65 34.76
N SER A 82 9.64 5.86 35.95
CA SER A 82 9.17 6.85 36.92
C SER A 82 9.22 8.27 36.33
N ILE A 83 10.33 8.64 35.71
CA ILE A 83 10.48 9.96 35.07
C ILE A 83 9.51 10.10 33.89
N ALA A 84 9.43 9.12 33.02
CA ALA A 84 8.54 9.20 31.88
C ALA A 84 7.05 9.30 32.28
N ASN A 85 6.68 8.83 33.48
CA ASN A 85 5.31 8.90 34.01
C ASN A 85 5.08 10.02 35.01
N SER A 86 6.09 10.86 35.30
CA SER A 86 5.87 12.03 36.13
C SER A 86 4.90 13.04 35.48
N ASP A 87 4.24 13.85 36.29
CA ASP A 87 3.27 14.85 35.82
C ASP A 87 3.89 15.78 34.77
N GLU A 88 5.16 16.10 34.90
CA GLU A 88 5.89 16.94 33.98
C GLU A 88 6.11 16.28 32.62
N PHE A 89 6.40 14.99 32.57
CA PHE A 89 6.84 14.27 31.35
C PHE A 89 5.79 13.31 30.79
N ALA A 90 4.71 13.03 31.50
CA ALA A 90 3.72 12.04 31.12
C ALA A 90 3.09 12.28 29.72
N HIS A 91 3.03 13.54 29.29
CA HIS A 91 2.49 13.94 27.98
C HIS A 91 3.52 14.06 26.86
N LEU A 92 4.82 13.88 27.18
CA LEU A 92 5.92 14.08 26.23
C LEU A 92 6.47 12.73 25.70
N PRO A 93 6.88 12.68 24.44
CA PRO A 93 7.60 11.53 23.89
C PRO A 93 9.06 11.50 24.40
N PRO A 94 9.72 10.34 24.39
CA PRO A 94 11.13 10.21 24.78
C PRO A 94 12.09 11.18 24.07
N SER A 95 11.81 11.52 22.81
CA SER A 95 12.58 12.50 22.02
C SER A 95 12.57 13.92 22.60
N GLN A 96 11.60 14.23 23.45
CA GLN A 96 11.53 15.52 24.16
C GLN A 96 11.95 15.39 25.63
N ILE A 97 11.76 14.23 26.25
CA ILE A 97 12.15 13.99 27.65
C ILE A 97 13.68 14.00 27.78
N VAL A 98 14.38 13.26 26.93
CA VAL A 98 15.83 13.09 27.04
C VAL A 98 16.59 14.42 26.89
N PRO A 99 16.30 15.29 25.89
CA PRO A 99 16.91 16.61 25.81
C PRO A 99 16.62 17.49 27.03
N LYS A 100 15.38 17.52 27.53
CA LYS A 100 15.02 18.32 28.71
C LYS A 100 15.75 17.86 29.98
N LEU A 101 15.99 16.56 30.15
CA LEU A 101 16.84 16.05 31.23
C LEU A 101 18.30 16.46 31.03
N ALA A 102 18.80 16.39 29.81
CA ALA A 102 20.16 16.81 29.48
C ALA A 102 20.41 18.32 29.77
N ASP A 103 19.43 19.18 29.46
CA ASP A 103 19.47 20.61 29.76
C ASP A 103 19.60 20.89 31.29
N ARG A 104 19.14 19.95 32.13
CA ARG A 104 19.27 19.99 33.60
C ARG A 104 20.56 19.33 34.12
N GLY A 105 21.42 18.83 33.22
CA GLY A 105 22.59 18.07 33.57
C GLY A 105 22.32 16.63 33.97
N GLU A 106 21.11 16.11 33.77
CA GLU A 106 20.73 14.74 34.08
C GLU A 106 20.80 13.83 32.83
N TYR A 107 21.64 12.80 32.90
CA TYR A 107 21.70 11.75 31.91
C TYR A 107 21.41 10.39 32.55
N ILE A 108 20.35 9.71 32.15
CA ILE A 108 19.94 8.41 32.68
C ILE A 108 20.13 7.32 31.64
N ALA A 109 19.63 7.58 30.42
CA ALA A 109 19.71 6.64 29.29
C ALA A 109 19.51 7.36 27.98
N SER A 110 19.94 6.73 26.88
CA SER A 110 19.69 7.23 25.54
C SER A 110 18.20 7.21 25.18
N GLU A 111 17.78 8.06 24.26
CA GLU A 111 16.42 8.10 23.71
C GLU A 111 15.94 6.71 23.27
N SER A 112 16.78 5.98 22.54
CA SER A 112 16.46 4.60 22.09
C SER A 112 16.22 3.63 23.26
N SER A 113 16.85 3.85 24.41
CA SER A 113 16.63 3.05 25.62
C SER A 113 15.30 3.39 26.26
N PHE A 114 14.93 4.67 26.34
CA PHE A 114 13.59 5.10 26.77
C PHE A 114 12.52 4.44 25.93
N TYR A 115 12.63 4.52 24.59
CA TYR A 115 11.65 3.88 23.69
C TYR A 115 11.54 2.38 23.91
N ARG A 116 12.66 1.64 24.07
CA ARG A 116 12.64 0.20 24.31
C ARG A 116 11.97 -0.17 25.63
N ILE A 117 12.30 0.56 26.70
CA ILE A 117 11.77 0.29 28.04
C ILE A 117 10.27 0.56 28.09
N LEU A 118 9.82 1.70 27.58
CA LEU A 118 8.41 2.07 27.53
C LEU A 118 7.61 1.12 26.62
N LYS A 119 8.19 0.69 25.50
CA LYS A 119 7.57 -0.31 24.62
C LYS A 119 7.38 -1.65 25.33
N ALA A 120 8.40 -2.12 26.06
CA ALA A 120 8.34 -3.37 26.81
C ALA A 120 7.28 -3.35 27.92
N LYS A 121 6.92 -2.17 28.42
CA LYS A 121 5.87 -1.95 29.42
C LYS A 121 4.53 -1.53 28.84
N ASN A 122 4.37 -1.57 27.48
CA ASN A 122 3.17 -1.10 26.78
C ASN A 122 2.79 0.37 27.07
N GLN A 123 3.78 1.20 27.43
CA GLN A 123 3.59 2.63 27.75
C GLN A 123 4.05 3.58 26.65
N LEU A 124 4.29 3.04 25.44
CA LEU A 124 4.69 3.84 24.27
C LEU A 124 3.47 4.32 23.44
N ALA A 125 2.25 4.05 23.87
CA ALA A 125 1.06 4.56 23.25
C ALA A 125 1.05 6.09 23.29
N HIS A 126 0.27 6.69 22.42
CA HIS A 126 0.17 8.15 22.25
C HIS A 126 0.04 8.88 23.58
N ARG A 127 1.05 9.60 23.99
CA ARG A 127 1.13 10.26 25.32
C ARG A 127 0.47 11.64 25.32
N GLY A 128 0.11 12.22 24.15
CA GLY A 128 -0.58 13.48 24.01
C GLY A 128 -2.10 13.33 23.97
N LYS A 129 -2.80 14.49 23.98
CA LYS A 129 -4.29 14.54 23.86
C LYS A 129 -4.82 14.08 22.51
N SER A 130 -3.99 14.09 21.44
CA SER A 130 -4.44 13.67 20.11
C SER A 130 -4.58 12.14 20.06
N GLN A 131 -5.79 11.67 19.86
CA GLN A 131 -6.06 10.26 19.58
C GLN A 131 -5.78 9.98 18.11
N ARG A 132 -5.32 8.76 17.78
CA ARG A 132 -5.31 8.34 16.37
C ARG A 132 -6.72 8.47 15.82
N PRO A 133 -6.90 9.15 14.68
CA PRO A 133 -8.22 9.18 14.05
C PRO A 133 -8.68 7.74 13.82
N ILE A 134 -9.86 7.42 14.31
CA ILE A 134 -10.50 6.13 14.05
C ILE A 134 -10.87 6.16 12.57
N ARG A 135 -10.07 5.50 11.74
CA ARG A 135 -10.33 5.36 10.30
C ARG A 135 -11.27 4.17 10.13
N ASN A 136 -12.55 4.42 10.16
CA ASN A 136 -13.52 3.39 9.77
C ASN A 136 -13.32 3.09 8.27
N LYS A 137 -13.28 1.79 7.93
CA LYS A 137 -13.27 1.38 6.52
C LYS A 137 -14.57 1.91 5.88
N PRO A 138 -14.49 2.61 4.74
CA PRO A 138 -15.70 3.04 4.03
C PRO A 138 -16.59 1.85 3.68
N ARG A 139 -17.86 2.11 3.49
CA ARG A 139 -18.77 1.10 2.96
C ARG A 139 -18.26 0.64 1.60
N GLU A 140 -18.11 -0.65 1.43
CA GLU A 140 -17.71 -1.25 0.16
C GLU A 140 -18.95 -1.30 -0.76
N TYR A 141 -18.80 -0.74 -1.96
CA TYR A 141 -19.81 -0.80 -3.00
C TYR A 141 -19.36 -1.80 -4.06
N ILE A 142 -20.25 -2.75 -4.40
CA ILE A 142 -20.00 -3.76 -5.42
C ILE A 142 -21.01 -3.54 -6.53
N ALA A 143 -20.53 -3.27 -7.75
CA ALA A 143 -21.37 -3.18 -8.92
C ALA A 143 -21.60 -4.58 -9.51
N THR A 144 -22.85 -4.97 -9.68
CA THR A 144 -23.28 -6.25 -10.28
C THR A 144 -23.87 -6.07 -11.70
N ALA A 145 -24.11 -4.83 -12.10
CA ALA A 145 -24.61 -4.45 -13.41
C ALA A 145 -24.06 -3.07 -13.80
N PRO A 146 -24.09 -2.69 -15.10
CA PRO A 146 -23.76 -1.35 -15.52
C PRO A 146 -24.67 -0.29 -14.88
N LYS A 147 -24.14 0.93 -14.78
CA LYS A 147 -24.88 2.11 -14.26
C LYS A 147 -25.29 2.01 -12.78
N GLN A 148 -24.53 1.26 -11.97
CA GLN A 148 -24.71 1.20 -10.52
C GLN A 148 -23.63 1.97 -9.76
N LEU A 149 -22.40 1.94 -10.27
CA LEU A 149 -21.26 2.54 -9.60
C LEU A 149 -20.30 3.13 -10.63
N PHE A 150 -20.12 4.45 -10.56
CA PHE A 150 -19.14 5.16 -11.36
C PHE A 150 -17.95 5.57 -10.50
N SER A 151 -16.75 5.49 -11.07
CA SER A 151 -15.55 6.11 -10.53
C SER A 151 -15.21 7.31 -11.40
N TRP A 152 -14.79 8.44 -10.78
CA TRP A 152 -14.31 9.57 -11.52
C TRP A 152 -13.08 10.19 -10.87
N ASP A 153 -12.28 10.84 -11.70
CA ASP A 153 -11.06 11.49 -11.29
C ASP A 153 -10.56 12.46 -12.36
N ILE A 154 -9.62 13.32 -12.00
CA ILE A 154 -9.00 14.28 -12.91
C ILE A 154 -7.54 13.92 -13.09
N THR A 155 -7.06 13.86 -14.33
CA THR A 155 -5.64 13.72 -14.63
C THR A 155 -5.10 14.88 -15.46
N TYR A 156 -3.82 15.18 -15.26
CA TYR A 156 -3.11 16.26 -15.93
C TYR A 156 -2.49 15.80 -17.23
N LEU A 157 -2.75 16.56 -18.29
CA LEU A 157 -2.17 16.38 -19.62
C LEU A 157 -1.13 17.48 -19.84
N PRO A 158 0.15 17.14 -20.09
CA PRO A 158 1.20 18.14 -20.23
C PRO A 158 1.01 18.99 -21.49
N THR A 159 1.26 20.30 -21.37
CA THR A 159 1.33 21.19 -22.52
C THR A 159 2.77 21.43 -22.94
N ASN A 160 2.99 22.11 -24.08
CA ASN A 160 4.32 22.51 -24.53
C ASN A 160 4.99 23.52 -23.59
N ILE A 161 4.25 24.12 -22.66
CA ILE A 161 4.77 25.08 -21.68
C ILE A 161 4.97 24.35 -20.36
N LYS A 162 6.21 24.28 -19.89
CA LYS A 162 6.55 23.62 -18.65
C LYS A 162 5.77 24.21 -17.47
N GLY A 163 5.07 23.35 -16.75
CA GLY A 163 4.24 23.74 -15.59
C GLY A 163 2.80 24.11 -15.93
N GLN A 164 2.42 24.11 -17.21
CA GLN A 164 1.03 24.23 -17.65
C GLN A 164 0.46 22.87 -18.04
N PHE A 165 -0.79 22.65 -17.71
CA PHE A 165 -1.50 21.40 -17.97
C PHE A 165 -2.91 21.68 -18.46
N PHE A 166 -3.43 20.78 -19.28
CA PHE A 166 -4.87 20.60 -19.42
C PHE A 166 -5.36 19.55 -18.45
N TYR A 167 -6.62 19.59 -18.11
CA TYR A 167 -7.25 18.77 -17.07
C TYR A 167 -8.30 17.87 -17.69
N LEU A 168 -8.02 16.57 -17.74
CA LEU A 168 -8.95 15.57 -18.23
C LEU A 168 -9.81 15.07 -17.08
N TYR A 169 -11.08 15.40 -17.10
CA TYR A 169 -12.14 14.86 -16.26
C TYR A 169 -12.63 13.56 -16.88
N LEU A 170 -12.63 12.47 -16.14
CA LEU A 170 -12.97 11.18 -16.68
C LEU A 170 -13.84 10.39 -15.72
N PHE A 171 -14.94 9.83 -16.24
CA PHE A 171 -15.92 9.03 -15.54
C PHE A 171 -15.96 7.63 -16.14
N MET A 172 -15.87 6.62 -15.31
CA MET A 172 -15.86 5.22 -15.72
C MET A 172 -16.91 4.42 -14.97
N ASP A 173 -17.63 3.58 -15.66
CA ASP A 173 -18.50 2.55 -15.07
C ASP A 173 -17.64 1.42 -14.51
N ILE A 174 -17.75 1.14 -13.20
CA ILE A 174 -16.90 0.16 -12.53
C ILE A 174 -17.21 -1.27 -12.95
N PHE A 175 -18.46 -1.59 -13.28
CA PHE A 175 -18.83 -2.92 -13.71
C PHE A 175 -18.27 -3.27 -15.08
N SER A 176 -18.49 -2.40 -16.04
CA SER A 176 -18.11 -2.64 -17.44
C SER A 176 -16.71 -2.13 -17.80
N ARG A 177 -16.11 -1.27 -17.00
CA ARG A 177 -14.87 -0.52 -17.30
C ARG A 177 -15.05 0.53 -18.41
N LYS A 178 -16.24 0.72 -18.94
CA LYS A 178 -16.51 1.71 -20.00
C LYS A 178 -16.28 3.12 -19.48
N ILE A 179 -15.57 3.92 -20.27
CA ILE A 179 -15.51 5.36 -20.10
C ILE A 179 -16.87 5.91 -20.53
N VAL A 180 -17.67 6.36 -19.57
CA VAL A 180 -19.05 6.81 -19.79
C VAL A 180 -19.14 8.34 -19.91
N GLY A 181 -18.15 9.09 -19.44
CA GLY A 181 -18.08 10.53 -19.57
C GLY A 181 -16.66 11.05 -19.50
N TRP A 182 -16.36 12.05 -20.30
CA TRP A 182 -15.07 12.74 -20.23
C TRP A 182 -15.15 14.13 -20.86
N GLN A 183 -14.27 15.02 -20.40
CA GLN A 183 -14.04 16.33 -21.03
C GLN A 183 -12.68 16.87 -20.60
N ILE A 184 -12.09 17.74 -21.44
CA ILE A 184 -10.81 18.39 -21.14
C ILE A 184 -11.03 19.91 -21.03
N TYR A 185 -10.45 20.48 -19.97
CA TYR A 185 -10.49 21.91 -19.68
C TYR A 185 -9.09 22.47 -19.38
N ASP A 186 -9.02 23.79 -19.32
CA ASP A 186 -7.79 24.54 -19.00
C ASP A 186 -7.59 24.76 -17.49
N ARG A 187 -8.54 24.34 -16.66
CA ARG A 187 -8.52 24.49 -15.21
C ARG A 187 -9.32 23.41 -14.50
N GLU A 188 -9.07 23.25 -13.21
CA GLU A 188 -9.90 22.45 -12.31
C GLU A 188 -11.03 23.30 -11.72
N SER A 189 -12.26 22.79 -11.79
CA SER A 189 -13.45 23.42 -11.21
C SER A 189 -14.54 22.40 -10.95
N SER A 190 -15.23 22.52 -9.82
CA SER A 190 -16.42 21.73 -9.51
C SER A 190 -17.61 22.03 -10.43
N ASP A 191 -17.68 23.24 -11.00
CA ASP A 191 -18.72 23.61 -11.99
C ASP A 191 -18.51 22.83 -13.29
N LEU A 192 -17.26 22.71 -13.74
CA LEU A 192 -16.93 21.94 -14.93
C LEU A 192 -17.19 20.43 -14.74
N ALA A 193 -16.86 19.90 -13.55
CA ALA A 193 -17.20 18.52 -13.20
C ALA A 193 -18.72 18.28 -13.20
N ARG A 194 -19.48 19.21 -12.66
CA ARG A 194 -20.94 19.21 -12.67
C ARG A 194 -21.50 19.13 -14.09
N ASP A 195 -20.98 19.93 -15.01
CA ASP A 195 -21.47 19.99 -16.39
C ASP A 195 -21.21 18.67 -17.12
N VAL A 196 -20.04 18.04 -16.90
CA VAL A 196 -19.72 16.71 -17.45
C VAL A 196 -20.63 15.62 -16.86
N LEU A 197 -20.87 15.68 -15.54
CA LEU A 197 -21.76 14.73 -14.86
C LEU A 197 -23.20 14.83 -15.37
N LYS A 198 -23.71 16.06 -15.57
CA LYS A 198 -25.04 16.29 -16.08
C LYS A 198 -25.19 15.70 -17.49
N ASP A 199 -24.27 16.01 -18.40
CA ASP A 199 -24.27 15.46 -19.76
C ASP A 199 -24.20 13.92 -19.74
N LEU A 200 -23.36 13.35 -18.88
CA LEU A 200 -23.26 11.90 -18.68
C LEU A 200 -24.60 11.28 -18.23
N CYS A 201 -25.25 11.86 -17.21
CA CYS A 201 -26.50 11.34 -16.68
C CYS A 201 -27.62 11.40 -17.74
N ASP A 202 -27.67 12.49 -18.50
CA ASP A 202 -28.65 12.65 -19.61
C ASP A 202 -28.42 11.62 -20.71
N ARG A 203 -27.17 11.43 -21.17
CA ARG A 203 -26.82 10.45 -22.23
C ARG A 203 -27.06 9.01 -21.82
N GLU A 204 -26.64 8.65 -20.62
CA GLU A 204 -26.78 7.29 -20.08
C GLU A 204 -28.18 7.04 -19.52
N LYS A 205 -29.07 8.05 -19.50
CA LYS A 205 -30.46 7.98 -18.98
C LYS A 205 -30.51 7.46 -17.54
N ILE A 206 -29.63 8.03 -16.68
CA ILE A 206 -29.55 7.64 -15.28
C ILE A 206 -30.80 8.09 -14.53
N GLN A 207 -31.39 7.16 -13.79
CA GLN A 207 -32.54 7.43 -12.94
C GLN A 207 -32.11 7.88 -11.54
N PRO A 208 -32.91 8.70 -10.84
CA PRO A 208 -32.63 9.06 -9.45
C PRO A 208 -32.39 7.81 -8.57
N ASN A 209 -31.39 7.87 -7.71
CA ASN A 209 -30.94 6.81 -6.80
C ASN A 209 -30.42 5.52 -7.47
N GLN A 210 -30.12 5.57 -8.77
CA GLN A 210 -29.57 4.44 -9.49
C GLN A 210 -28.06 4.31 -9.32
N VAL A 211 -27.32 5.41 -9.29
CA VAL A 211 -25.86 5.43 -9.34
C VAL A 211 -25.23 5.94 -8.05
N VAL A 212 -24.15 5.29 -7.64
CA VAL A 212 -23.18 5.81 -6.68
C VAL A 212 -21.98 6.35 -7.44
N LEU A 213 -21.60 7.60 -7.19
CA LEU A 213 -20.40 8.22 -7.74
C LEU A 213 -19.27 8.17 -6.73
N HIS A 214 -18.22 7.43 -7.04
CA HIS A 214 -17.01 7.31 -6.21
C HIS A 214 -15.88 8.19 -6.72
N SER A 215 -15.21 8.91 -5.82
CA SER A 215 -14.05 9.75 -6.12
C SER A 215 -13.02 9.73 -5.00
N ASP A 216 -11.88 10.32 -5.25
CA ASP A 216 -10.95 10.67 -4.20
C ASP A 216 -11.45 11.83 -3.31
N ASN A 217 -10.63 12.30 -2.37
CA ASN A 217 -10.95 13.39 -1.45
C ASN A 217 -10.49 14.78 -1.95
N GLY A 218 -10.29 14.97 -3.26
CA GLY A 218 -9.89 16.23 -3.85
C GLY A 218 -10.84 17.38 -3.57
N SER A 219 -10.36 18.61 -3.61
CA SER A 219 -11.18 19.82 -3.36
C SER A 219 -12.29 19.98 -4.38
N VAL A 220 -12.03 19.67 -5.65
CA VAL A 220 -13.02 19.71 -6.74
C VAL A 220 -14.14 18.72 -6.48
N MET A 221 -13.82 17.53 -5.98
CA MET A 221 -14.76 16.43 -5.67
C MET A 221 -15.73 16.81 -4.54
N LYS A 222 -15.36 17.78 -3.70
CA LYS A 222 -16.14 18.29 -2.58
C LYS A 222 -16.73 19.67 -2.83
N GLY A 223 -16.67 20.15 -4.06
CA GLY A 223 -17.23 21.45 -4.42
C GLY A 223 -18.74 21.50 -4.23
N TYR A 224 -19.22 22.63 -3.70
CA TYR A 224 -20.66 22.82 -3.41
C TYR A 224 -21.56 22.65 -4.63
N SER A 225 -21.14 23.17 -5.79
CA SER A 225 -21.91 23.07 -7.05
C SER A 225 -22.07 21.62 -7.51
N LEU A 226 -21.02 20.79 -7.36
CA LEU A 226 -21.09 19.36 -7.68
C LEU A 226 -22.03 18.63 -6.70
N PHE A 227 -21.95 18.90 -5.40
CA PHE A 227 -22.85 18.31 -4.41
C PHE A 227 -24.31 18.67 -4.65
N ALA A 228 -24.62 19.93 -4.96
CA ALA A 228 -25.97 20.35 -5.29
C ALA A 228 -26.54 19.58 -6.49
N MET A 229 -25.72 19.39 -7.53
CA MET A 229 -26.10 18.62 -8.70
C MET A 229 -26.31 17.14 -8.39
N LEU A 230 -25.43 16.52 -7.55
CA LEU A 230 -25.62 15.13 -7.13
C LEU A 230 -26.95 14.92 -6.41
N GLN A 231 -27.34 15.86 -5.55
CA GLN A 231 -28.65 15.83 -4.89
C GLN A 231 -29.80 15.99 -5.88
N GLU A 232 -29.70 16.95 -6.82
CA GLU A 232 -30.71 17.18 -7.85
C GLU A 232 -30.92 15.96 -8.74
N LEU A 233 -29.83 15.29 -9.14
CA LEU A 233 -29.86 14.07 -9.97
C LEU A 233 -30.17 12.80 -9.16
N GLY A 234 -30.23 12.87 -7.84
CA GLY A 234 -30.39 11.68 -6.99
C GLY A 234 -29.20 10.74 -7.06
N VAL A 235 -27.98 11.24 -7.30
CA VAL A 235 -26.76 10.43 -7.35
C VAL A 235 -26.10 10.45 -5.97
N SER A 236 -25.85 9.26 -5.40
CA SER A 236 -25.18 9.13 -4.12
C SER A 236 -23.66 9.30 -4.28
N SER A 237 -23.01 10.06 -3.39
CA SER A 237 -21.56 10.24 -3.39
C SER A 237 -20.87 9.26 -2.45
N SER A 238 -19.69 8.80 -2.84
CA SER A 238 -18.78 7.98 -2.03
C SER A 238 -17.36 8.51 -2.20
N PHE A 239 -16.59 8.55 -1.10
CA PHE A 239 -15.24 9.10 -1.10
C PHE A 239 -14.21 8.11 -0.58
N SER A 240 -13.03 8.15 -1.18
CA SER A 240 -11.83 7.48 -0.67
C SER A 240 -11.48 8.01 0.73
N ARG A 241 -10.77 7.19 1.52
CA ARG A 241 -10.23 7.65 2.81
C ARG A 241 -9.14 8.70 2.59
N PRO A 242 -9.05 9.73 3.44
CA PRO A 242 -7.97 10.72 3.34
C PRO A 242 -6.59 10.06 3.37
N ALA A 243 -5.73 10.40 2.42
CA ALA A 243 -4.37 9.89 2.26
C ALA A 243 -4.27 8.35 2.09
N VAL A 244 -5.27 7.73 1.46
CA VAL A 244 -5.26 6.31 1.06
C VAL A 244 -5.45 6.24 -0.45
N SER A 245 -4.36 6.14 -1.20
CA SER A 245 -4.36 6.07 -2.66
C SER A 245 -5.09 4.85 -3.22
N ASN A 246 -5.04 3.72 -2.51
CA ASN A 246 -5.63 2.45 -2.97
C ASN A 246 -7.17 2.41 -2.94
N ASP A 247 -7.84 3.48 -2.55
CA ASP A 247 -9.31 3.50 -2.46
C ASP A 247 -9.98 3.86 -3.81
N ASN A 248 -9.22 4.38 -4.82
CA ASN A 248 -9.69 4.59 -6.20
C ASN A 248 -8.81 3.91 -7.26
N PRO A 249 -8.59 2.58 -7.15
CA PRO A 249 -7.67 1.85 -8.02
C PRO A 249 -8.14 1.80 -9.49
N TYR A 250 -9.40 2.04 -9.74
CA TYR A 250 -10.01 1.98 -11.07
C TYR A 250 -9.58 3.15 -11.93
N SER A 251 -9.68 4.37 -11.42
CA SER A 251 -9.22 5.58 -12.11
C SER A 251 -7.70 5.57 -12.27
N GLU A 252 -6.94 5.14 -11.26
CA GLU A 252 -5.48 5.01 -11.35
C GLU A 252 -5.05 4.04 -12.46
N SER A 253 -5.70 2.88 -12.54
CA SER A 253 -5.43 1.87 -13.58
C SER A 253 -5.76 2.40 -14.98
N LEU A 254 -6.86 3.12 -15.12
CA LEU A 254 -7.28 3.72 -16.39
C LEU A 254 -6.29 4.82 -16.82
N PHE A 255 -5.88 5.71 -15.92
CA PHE A 255 -4.89 6.74 -16.23
C PHE A 255 -3.52 6.16 -16.58
N ARG A 256 -3.16 5.04 -15.98
CA ARG A 256 -1.98 4.29 -16.40
C ARG A 256 -2.12 3.81 -17.84
N THR A 257 -3.24 3.17 -18.20
CA THR A 257 -3.50 2.71 -19.57
C THR A 257 -3.45 3.88 -20.55
N LEU A 258 -4.03 5.03 -20.21
CA LEU A 258 -4.02 6.24 -21.02
C LEU A 258 -2.61 6.77 -21.24
N LYS A 259 -1.84 6.98 -20.16
CA LYS A 259 -0.50 7.60 -20.24
C LYS A 259 0.56 6.68 -20.85
N TYR A 260 0.35 5.37 -20.83
CA TYR A 260 1.23 4.37 -21.46
C TYR A 260 0.72 3.90 -22.83
N HIS A 261 -0.33 4.51 -23.34
CA HIS A 261 -0.80 4.19 -24.69
C HIS A 261 0.26 4.60 -25.73
N PHE A 262 0.50 3.74 -26.73
CA PHE A 262 1.58 3.92 -27.69
C PHE A 262 1.50 5.26 -28.47
N SER A 263 0.32 5.83 -28.64
CA SER A 263 0.10 7.12 -29.31
C SER A 263 0.01 8.30 -28.34
N TYR A 264 0.26 8.10 -27.01
CA TYR A 264 0.22 9.21 -26.07
C TYR A 264 1.36 10.20 -26.35
N PRO A 265 1.06 11.49 -26.63
CA PRO A 265 2.10 12.46 -26.98
C PRO A 265 2.84 12.96 -25.75
N ASP A 266 4.10 13.37 -25.92
CA ASP A 266 4.89 13.98 -24.84
C ASP A 266 4.25 15.27 -24.31
N SER A 267 3.55 16.02 -25.17
CA SER A 267 2.81 17.24 -24.82
C SER A 267 1.71 17.56 -25.84
N PHE A 268 0.72 18.30 -25.40
CA PHE A 268 -0.40 18.75 -26.21
C PHE A 268 -0.23 20.23 -26.58
N THR A 269 -0.34 20.55 -27.87
CA THR A 269 -0.13 21.91 -28.39
C THR A 269 -1.33 22.83 -28.13
N SER A 270 -2.53 22.28 -28.06
CA SER A 270 -3.77 23.01 -27.83
C SER A 270 -4.82 22.14 -27.14
N LEU A 271 -5.83 22.80 -26.57
CA LEU A 271 -6.98 22.13 -25.97
C LEU A 271 -7.76 21.28 -26.99
N SER A 272 -7.89 21.77 -28.26
CA SER A 272 -8.49 21.00 -29.35
C SER A 272 -7.70 19.73 -29.63
N CYS A 273 -6.39 19.83 -29.81
CA CYS A 273 -5.52 18.68 -30.06
C CYS A 273 -5.64 17.64 -28.93
N ALA A 274 -5.71 18.08 -27.66
CA ALA A 274 -5.90 17.18 -26.53
C ALA A 274 -7.27 16.47 -26.59
N ARG A 275 -8.34 17.19 -26.97
CA ARG A 275 -9.69 16.62 -27.12
C ARG A 275 -9.76 15.62 -28.26
N ASP A 276 -9.18 15.94 -29.42
CA ASP A 276 -9.19 15.05 -30.58
C ASP A 276 -8.44 13.75 -30.28
N TRP A 277 -7.27 13.85 -29.64
CA TRP A 277 -6.53 12.66 -29.22
C TRP A 277 -7.31 11.83 -28.19
N CYS A 278 -7.88 12.48 -27.19
CA CYS A 278 -8.65 11.82 -26.15
C CYS A 278 -9.91 11.14 -26.69
N ALA A 279 -10.58 11.75 -27.67
CA ALA A 279 -11.71 11.14 -28.36
C ALA A 279 -11.31 9.82 -29.04
N GLY A 280 -10.17 9.81 -29.74
CA GLY A 280 -9.63 8.60 -30.36
C GLY A 280 -9.24 7.53 -29.31
N PHE A 281 -8.61 7.95 -28.20
CA PHE A 281 -8.29 7.04 -27.10
C PHE A 281 -9.54 6.42 -26.48
N VAL A 282 -10.57 7.22 -26.19
CA VAL A 282 -11.83 6.73 -25.58
C VAL A 282 -12.56 5.78 -26.52
N ASP A 283 -12.58 6.09 -27.84
CA ASP A 283 -13.16 5.18 -28.82
C ASP A 283 -12.42 3.84 -28.85
N TRP A 284 -11.10 3.87 -28.96
CA TRP A 284 -10.28 2.66 -28.91
C TRP A 284 -10.48 1.88 -27.60
N TYR A 285 -10.44 2.58 -26.43
CA TYR A 285 -10.58 1.95 -25.14
C TYR A 285 -11.92 1.26 -24.95
N ASN A 286 -13.01 1.91 -25.36
CA ASN A 286 -14.33 1.36 -25.19
C ASN A 286 -14.67 0.24 -26.19
N ASN A 287 -14.18 0.34 -27.44
CA ASN A 287 -14.62 -0.53 -28.53
C ASN A 287 -13.60 -1.59 -28.95
N GLN A 288 -12.31 -1.44 -28.62
CA GLN A 288 -11.25 -2.32 -29.11
C GLN A 288 -10.34 -2.89 -28.01
N HIS A 289 -10.22 -2.19 -26.87
CA HIS A 289 -9.35 -2.65 -25.76
C HIS A 289 -9.99 -3.84 -25.03
N CYS A 290 -9.39 -5.04 -25.20
CA CYS A 290 -9.77 -6.24 -24.46
C CYS A 290 -9.27 -6.18 -23.03
N HIS A 291 -10.16 -5.97 -22.07
CA HIS A 291 -9.78 -5.72 -20.68
C HIS A 291 -9.73 -7.02 -19.85
N SER A 292 -8.55 -7.38 -19.33
CA SER A 292 -8.30 -8.64 -18.60
C SER A 292 -9.21 -8.86 -17.39
N ARG A 293 -9.61 -7.77 -16.69
CA ARG A 293 -10.48 -7.87 -15.50
C ARG A 293 -11.96 -8.12 -15.80
N ILE A 294 -12.35 -8.11 -17.07
CA ILE A 294 -13.68 -8.44 -17.54
C ILE A 294 -13.63 -9.55 -18.61
N SER A 295 -12.71 -10.50 -18.43
CA SER A 295 -12.57 -11.71 -19.27
C SER A 295 -12.21 -11.42 -20.73
N TYR A 296 -11.44 -10.36 -20.97
CA TYR A 296 -10.97 -9.96 -22.32
C TYR A 296 -12.06 -9.57 -23.32
N VAL A 297 -13.26 -9.25 -22.88
CA VAL A 297 -14.24 -8.52 -23.71
C VAL A 297 -13.93 -7.02 -23.66
N THR A 298 -14.50 -6.26 -24.59
CA THR A 298 -14.39 -4.80 -24.59
C THR A 298 -15.32 -4.17 -23.53
N PRO A 299 -14.95 -3.00 -22.99
CA PRO A 299 -15.83 -2.27 -22.07
C PRO A 299 -17.25 -2.04 -22.59
N LYS A 300 -17.39 -1.78 -23.89
CA LYS A 300 -18.70 -1.60 -24.54
C LYS A 300 -19.52 -2.89 -24.54
N GLU A 301 -18.94 -3.99 -24.98
CA GLU A 301 -19.62 -5.30 -25.00
C GLU A 301 -20.11 -5.68 -23.60
N ARG A 302 -19.29 -5.48 -22.56
CA ARG A 302 -19.67 -5.71 -21.17
C ARG A 302 -20.78 -4.77 -20.71
N HIS A 303 -20.74 -3.50 -21.13
CA HIS A 303 -21.73 -2.48 -20.76
C HIS A 303 -23.09 -2.74 -21.38
N GLU A 304 -23.11 -3.26 -22.60
CA GLU A 304 -24.32 -3.59 -23.37
C GLU A 304 -24.85 -5.01 -23.08
N GLY A 305 -24.12 -5.80 -22.23
CA GLY A 305 -24.50 -7.15 -21.86
C GLY A 305 -24.23 -8.22 -22.93
N LEU A 306 -23.48 -7.86 -23.97
CA LEU A 306 -23.09 -8.78 -25.05
C LEU A 306 -22.01 -9.78 -24.61
N ASP A 307 -21.31 -9.48 -23.56
CA ASP A 307 -20.27 -10.33 -22.97
C ASP A 307 -20.76 -11.74 -22.61
N LYS A 308 -22.02 -11.89 -22.24
CA LYS A 308 -22.60 -13.19 -21.90
C LYS A 308 -22.61 -14.13 -23.11
N VAL A 309 -23.00 -13.60 -24.26
CA VAL A 309 -23.03 -14.38 -25.52
C VAL A 309 -21.63 -14.66 -26.07
N ILE A 310 -20.69 -13.72 -25.84
CA ILE A 310 -19.29 -13.86 -26.31
C ILE A 310 -18.52 -14.90 -25.46
N LEU A 311 -18.84 -15.02 -24.17
CA LEU A 311 -18.13 -15.88 -23.25
C LEU A 311 -18.74 -17.26 -23.05
N GLU A 312 -19.94 -17.51 -23.58
CA GLU A 312 -20.57 -18.82 -23.71
C GLU A 312 -20.03 -19.61 -24.89
#